data_734f16ec81979832fbadfdbb1b73f2ad
#
_entry.id   734f16ec81979832fbadfdbb1b73f2ad
#
_cell.length_a   1.000
_cell.length_b   1.000
_cell.length_c   1.000
_cell.angle_alpha   90.00
_cell.angle_beta   90.00
_cell.angle_gamma   90.00
#
_symmetry.space_group_name_H-M   'P 1'
#
loop_
_entity.id
_entity.type
_entity.pdbx_description
1 polymer ?
#
loop_
_entity_poly.entity_id
_entity_poly.type
_entity_poly.pdbx_seq_one_letter_code
_entity_poly.pdbx_strand_id
1 'polypeptide(L)' 'MPEYTEEERRILDYLRDNVAGGEGYFRAKNIAEALGLSAKQVGVRLANLAEKSEDVDIEKWGRSRSTTWRVEPA' A
#
# COMPACT_ATOMS: atom_id res chain seq x y z
N MET A 1 9.01 12.99 -12.16
CA MET A 1 8.18 11.83 -11.90
C MET A 1 8.85 10.89 -10.91
N PRO A 2 8.14 10.44 -9.89
CA PRO A 2 8.73 9.49 -8.98
C PRO A 2 8.97 8.15 -9.69
N GLU A 3 10.11 7.55 -9.42
CA GLU A 3 10.42 6.23 -9.95
C GLU A 3 9.98 5.17 -8.95
N TYR A 4 9.30 4.17 -9.45
CA TYR A 4 8.83 3.06 -8.63
C TYR A 4 9.52 1.78 -9.05
N THR A 5 9.85 0.93 -8.07
CA THR A 5 10.31 -0.43 -8.38
C THR A 5 9.12 -1.24 -8.89
N GLU A 6 9.39 -2.40 -9.49
CA GLU A 6 8.34 -3.28 -9.98
C GLU A 6 7.40 -3.70 -8.85
N GLU A 7 7.95 -4.03 -7.68
CA GLU A 7 7.14 -4.39 -6.51
C GLU A 7 6.26 -3.23 -6.07
N GLU A 8 6.81 -2.02 -6.04
CA GLU A 8 6.05 -0.83 -5.68
C GLU A 8 4.90 -0.57 -6.65
N ARG A 9 5.15 -0.76 -7.94
CA ARG A 9 4.12 -0.61 -8.96
C ARG A 9 2.99 -1.61 -8.78
N ARG A 10 3.34 -2.87 -8.50
CA ARG A 10 2.33 -3.91 -8.27
C ARG A 10 1.48 -3.59 -7.06
N ILE A 11 2.09 -3.13 -5.98
CA ILE A 11 1.38 -2.73 -4.77
C ILE A 11 0.49 -1.52 -5.08
N LEU A 12 1.04 -0.53 -5.76
CA LEU A 12 0.30 0.69 -6.10
C LEU A 12 -0.92 0.38 -6.98
N ASP A 13 -0.75 -0.46 -7.99
CA ASP A 13 -1.87 -0.88 -8.86
C ASP A 13 -2.95 -1.61 -8.06
N TYR A 14 -2.55 -2.49 -7.16
CA TYR A 14 -3.47 -3.19 -6.28
C TYR A 14 -4.27 -2.21 -5.41
N LEU A 15 -3.58 -1.24 -4.82
CA LEU A 15 -4.22 -0.23 -3.98
C LEU A 15 -5.20 0.63 -4.79
N ARG A 16 -4.80 1.07 -5.96
CA ARG A 16 -5.63 1.91 -6.82
C ARG A 16 -6.90 1.18 -7.24
N ASP A 17 -6.79 -0.09 -7.63
CA ASP A 17 -7.94 -0.89 -8.02
C ASP A 17 -8.93 -1.05 -6.87
N ASN A 18 -8.43 -1.31 -5.66
CA ASN A 18 -9.29 -1.50 -4.50
C ASN A 18 -9.90 -0.20 -3.99
N VAL A 19 -9.16 0.89 -4.05
CA VAL A 19 -9.66 2.22 -3.69
C VAL A 19 -10.78 2.62 -4.65
N ALA A 20 -10.62 2.33 -5.93
CA ALA A 20 -11.66 2.58 -6.92
C ALA A 20 -12.93 1.79 -6.60
N GLY A 21 -12.79 0.62 -5.99
CA GLY A 21 -13.91 -0.21 -5.53
C GLY A 21 -14.51 0.21 -4.19
N GLY A 22 -13.99 1.26 -3.57
CA GLY A 22 -14.52 1.78 -2.31
C GLY A 22 -13.77 1.38 -1.06
N GLU A 23 -12.68 0.64 -1.18
CA GLU A 23 -11.89 0.25 -0.02
C GLU A 23 -10.88 1.34 0.34
N GLY A 24 -10.70 1.60 1.64
CA GLY A 24 -9.77 2.62 2.11
C GLY A 24 -8.76 2.13 3.13
N TYR A 25 -8.93 0.92 3.65
CA TYR A 25 -8.06 0.36 4.69
C TYR A 25 -7.48 -0.95 4.22
N PHE A 26 -6.17 -1.11 4.41
CA PHE A 26 -5.44 -2.29 3.94
C PHE A 26 -4.48 -2.78 5.00
N ARG A 27 -4.34 -4.10 5.09
CA ARG A 27 -3.32 -4.71 5.94
C ARG A 27 -2.21 -5.23 5.05
N ALA A 28 -0.97 -5.01 5.47
CA ALA A 28 0.19 -5.50 4.72
C ALA A 28 0.09 -7.01 4.46
N LYS A 29 -0.40 -7.76 5.44
CA LYS A 29 -0.60 -9.20 5.29
C LYS A 29 -1.52 -9.55 4.13
N ASN A 30 -2.63 -8.84 3.98
CA ASN A 30 -3.59 -9.12 2.92
C ASN A 30 -3.03 -8.76 1.53
N ILE A 31 -2.33 -7.65 1.45
CA ILE A 31 -1.67 -7.25 0.21
C ILE A 31 -0.60 -8.28 -0.16
N ALA A 32 0.17 -8.73 0.83
CA ALA A 32 1.22 -9.72 0.61
C ALA A 32 0.65 -11.02 0.04
N GLU A 33 -0.44 -11.50 0.61
CA GLU A 33 -1.09 -12.72 0.12
C GLU A 33 -1.58 -12.57 -1.31
N ALA A 34 -2.15 -11.42 -1.63
CA ALA A 34 -2.68 -11.16 -2.97
C ALA A 34 -1.58 -11.10 -4.03
N LEU A 35 -0.40 -10.60 -3.67
CA LEU A 35 0.69 -10.37 -4.61
C LEU A 35 1.83 -11.38 -4.52
N GLY A 36 1.74 -12.35 -3.61
CA GLY A 36 2.80 -13.35 -3.44
C GLY A 36 4.06 -12.79 -2.80
N LEU A 37 3.91 -11.80 -1.93
CA LEU A 37 5.02 -11.15 -1.22
C LEU A 37 4.92 -11.46 0.27
N SER A 38 5.96 -11.07 1.04
CA SER A 38 5.88 -11.16 2.49
C SER A 38 5.28 -9.87 3.06
N ALA A 39 4.65 -9.98 4.24
CA ALA A 39 4.10 -8.82 4.92
C ALA A 39 5.19 -7.78 5.21
N LYS A 40 6.39 -8.23 5.53
CA LYS A 40 7.53 -7.35 5.79
C LYS A 40 7.91 -6.55 4.54
N GLN A 41 8.00 -7.22 3.39
CA GLN A 41 8.29 -6.55 2.12
C GLN A 41 7.23 -5.51 1.80
N VAL A 42 5.95 -5.88 1.94
CA VAL A 42 4.84 -4.97 1.68
C VAL A 42 4.90 -3.76 2.61
N GLY A 43 5.15 -3.98 3.90
CA GLY A 43 5.27 -2.89 4.86
C GLY A 43 6.35 -1.88 4.50
N VAL A 44 7.53 -2.36 4.11
CA VAL A 44 8.64 -1.51 3.69
C VAL A 44 8.27 -0.72 2.42
N ARG A 45 7.65 -1.39 1.46
CA ARG A 45 7.26 -0.74 0.21
C ARG A 45 6.14 0.29 0.42
N LEU A 46 5.19 -0.01 1.30
CA LEU A 46 4.13 0.94 1.63
C LEU A 46 4.69 2.20 2.28
N ALA A 47 5.67 2.06 3.18
CA ALA A 47 6.33 3.21 3.78
C ALA A 47 7.01 4.07 2.72
N ASN A 48 7.69 3.44 1.75
CA ASN A 48 8.32 4.17 0.66
C ASN A 48 7.30 4.87 -0.23
N LEU A 49 6.21 4.18 -0.54
CA LEU A 49 5.14 4.75 -1.35
C LEU A 49 4.43 5.91 -0.64
N ALA A 50 4.29 5.83 0.68
CA ALA A 50 3.69 6.91 1.47
C ALA A 50 4.46 8.22 1.31
N GLU A 51 5.78 8.13 1.13
CA GLU A 51 6.62 9.31 0.96
C GLU A 51 6.65 9.85 -0.46
N LYS A 52 6.55 8.96 -1.47
CA LYS A 52 6.78 9.39 -2.86
C LYS A 52 5.59 9.26 -3.80
N SER A 53 4.51 8.60 -3.40
CA SER A 53 3.35 8.44 -4.28
C SER A 53 2.60 9.75 -4.47
N GLU A 54 2.28 10.07 -5.71
CA GLU A 54 1.47 11.24 -6.06
C GLU A 54 0.04 10.84 -6.43
N ASP A 55 -0.18 9.58 -6.76
CA ASP A 55 -1.49 9.09 -7.21
C ASP A 55 -2.45 8.79 -6.07
N VAL A 56 -1.91 8.38 -4.93
CA VAL A 56 -2.70 8.04 -3.74
C VAL A 56 -1.99 8.54 -2.51
N ASP A 57 -2.76 8.87 -1.49
CA ASP A 57 -2.24 9.19 -0.17
C ASP A 57 -2.26 7.93 0.67
N ILE A 58 -1.11 7.54 1.17
CA ILE A 58 -0.94 6.35 1.99
C ILE A 58 -0.50 6.76 3.38
N GLU A 59 -1.24 6.33 4.40
CA GLU A 59 -0.97 6.68 5.77
C GLU A 59 -1.01 5.45 6.66
N LYS A 60 -0.03 5.33 7.52
CA LYS A 60 -0.02 4.27 8.51
C LYS A 60 -1.07 4.55 9.57
N TRP A 61 -1.98 3.61 9.77
CA TRP A 61 -3.11 3.77 10.65
C TRP A 61 -3.11 2.68 11.72
N GLY A 62 -3.27 3.08 12.98
CA GLY A 62 -3.35 2.14 14.09
C GLY A 62 -2.01 1.89 14.76
N ARG A 63 -2.09 1.42 16.02
CA ARG A 63 -0.93 1.16 16.86
C ARG A 63 -0.80 -0.29 17.27
N SER A 64 -1.63 -1.16 16.72
CA SER A 64 -1.61 -2.56 17.06
C SER A 64 -0.50 -3.32 16.33
N ARG A 65 -0.28 -4.57 16.71
CA ARG A 65 0.72 -5.43 16.07
C ARG A 65 0.47 -5.64 14.59
N SER A 66 -0.78 -5.60 14.17
CA SER A 66 -1.12 -5.65 12.75
C SER A 66 -1.28 -4.23 12.25
N THR A 67 -0.32 -3.78 11.44
CA THR A 67 -0.35 -2.45 10.87
C THR A 67 -1.44 -2.36 9.81
N THR A 68 -2.34 -1.41 10.00
CA THR A 68 -3.34 -1.06 9.00
C THR A 68 -2.87 0.18 8.27
N TRP A 69 -3.06 0.20 6.96
CA TRP A 69 -2.70 1.33 6.13
C TRP A 69 -3.96 1.93 5.54
N ARG A 70 -4.09 3.23 5.67
CA ARG A 70 -5.20 3.96 5.07
C ARG A 70 -4.74 4.53 3.73
N VAL A 71 -5.53 4.29 2.70
CA VAL A 71 -5.20 4.74 1.34
C VAL A 71 -6.39 5.52 0.81
N GLU A 72 -6.11 6.72 0.30
CA GLU A 72 -7.10 7.58 -0.29
C GLU A 72 -6.60 8.08 -1.65
N PRO A 73 -7.50 8.38 -2.60
CA PRO A 73 -7.07 9.04 -3.84
C PRO A 73 -6.49 10.42 -3.50
N ALA A 74 -5.39 10.72 -4.10
CA ALA A 74 -4.72 12.01 -3.91
C ALA A 74 -5.51 13.17 -4.49
#